data_12723bfc1e3a6b09169447c61605188d
#
_entry.id   12723bfc1e3a6b09169447c61605188d
#
_cell.length_a   1.000
_cell.length_b   1.000
_cell.length_c   1.000
_cell.angle_alpha   90.00
_cell.angle_beta   90.00
_cell.angle_gamma   90.00
#
_symmetry.space_group_name_H-M   'P 1'
#
loop_
_entity.id
_entity.type
_entity.pdbx_description
1 polymer ?
#
loop_
_entity_poly.entity_id
_entity_poly.type
_entity_poly.pdbx_seq_one_letter_code
_entity_poly.pdbx_strand_id
1 'polypeptide(L)'
;MYRYPRDFTGHGAHPPDPKWPDGARVAVSLVLNYEEGGENATIHGDAASEAFLSDIAGAAPWPGRRHWNMESLYDYGARAGFWRLHRLFTSRRLPVTIYGVATALARAPEQVAAMQSAGWEVASHGLKWVDHRDMPEAEERAAIAEAIRLHTEVTGSPPRGWYTGRCSENTLRLTAETGQFDWVSDTYDDDLPYWREVGDRDQLVIPYTLEANDMRFATAPGYVTGRDFGDYLIDSFDTLSAEGGRMFSIGLHCRLIGRPGKIAGLIRFLDHVEGKGAWFATRGQIAAHWAAHHPHTRRERPHQMARDRFVARFGGIYEHSPWVAERAHALELGPAHDSATGVASALARAFRSASHDERMAVLRAHPDLAGKLAAAGRLTAESTAEQAGAALDRLTDAERGQFQTLNAAYMEKHGFPFIIAVRDNTRDSILQAFHTRLSNETPAEFATACAQVERIATLRLTDMLK
;
A
#
# COMPACT_ATOMS: atom_id res chain seq x y z
N MET A 1 -3.93 10.50 18.38
CA MET A 1 -3.14 9.25 18.34
C MET A 1 -2.12 9.41 17.21
N TYR A 2 -0.83 9.20 17.47
CA TYR A 2 0.21 9.29 16.43
C TYR A 2 -0.06 8.16 15.42
N ARG A 3 -0.29 8.52 14.14
CA ARG A 3 -0.44 7.52 13.09
C ARG A 3 0.96 7.07 12.69
N TYR A 4 1.27 5.80 12.92
CA TYR A 4 2.53 5.22 12.50
C TYR A 4 2.63 5.29 10.96
N PRO A 5 3.74 5.83 10.41
CA PRO A 5 3.81 6.17 8.99
C PRO A 5 4.02 4.97 8.06
N ARG A 6 4.31 3.77 8.61
CA ARG A 6 4.49 2.54 7.82
C ARG A 6 3.21 1.71 7.85
N ASP A 7 2.92 1.05 6.72
CA ASP A 7 1.87 0.05 6.64
C ASP A 7 2.48 -1.35 6.86
N PHE A 8 2.03 -2.04 7.90
CA PHE A 8 2.39 -3.43 8.19
C PHE A 8 1.24 -4.40 7.90
N THR A 9 0.15 -3.91 7.35
CA THR A 9 -1.02 -4.73 7.05
C THR A 9 -0.93 -5.32 5.64
N GLY A 10 -0.50 -4.54 4.65
CA GLY A 10 -0.44 -4.95 3.25
C GLY A 10 -1.73 -5.64 2.80
N HIS A 11 -1.61 -6.76 2.10
CA HIS A 11 -2.75 -7.61 1.75
C HIS A 11 -3.25 -8.49 2.91
N GLY A 12 -2.55 -8.53 4.05
CA GLY A 12 -2.92 -9.28 5.24
C GLY A 12 -2.81 -10.80 5.09
N ALA A 13 -3.49 -11.53 5.98
CA ALA A 13 -3.44 -13.00 6.03
C ALA A 13 -4.10 -13.69 4.82
N HIS A 14 -4.93 -12.96 4.08
CA HIS A 14 -5.67 -13.49 2.93
C HIS A 14 -5.49 -12.56 1.72
N PRO A 15 -4.32 -12.61 1.05
CA PRO A 15 -4.08 -11.79 -0.12
C PRO A 15 -5.08 -12.11 -1.23
N PRO A 16 -5.46 -11.12 -2.06
CA PRO A 16 -6.43 -11.31 -3.13
C PRO A 16 -5.88 -12.27 -4.19
N ASP A 17 -6.77 -13.03 -4.83
CA ASP A 17 -6.44 -13.80 -6.01
C ASP A 17 -6.16 -12.84 -7.18
N PRO A 18 -4.93 -12.76 -7.70
CA PRO A 18 -4.59 -11.85 -8.79
C PRO A 18 -5.21 -12.26 -10.13
N LYS A 19 -5.75 -13.48 -10.26
CA LYS A 19 -6.38 -14.03 -11.47
C LYS A 19 -5.46 -13.95 -12.69
N TRP A 20 -4.18 -14.36 -12.50
CA TRP A 20 -3.21 -14.33 -13.59
C TRP A 20 -3.74 -15.07 -14.83
N PRO A 21 -3.36 -14.62 -16.06
CA PRO A 21 -3.80 -15.23 -17.31
C PRO A 21 -3.55 -16.74 -17.35
N ASP A 22 -4.43 -17.46 -18.02
CA ASP A 22 -4.36 -18.92 -18.23
C ASP A 22 -4.29 -19.75 -16.93
N GLY A 23 -4.73 -19.18 -15.80
CA GLY A 23 -4.67 -19.82 -14.50
C GLY A 23 -3.25 -19.98 -13.95
N ALA A 24 -2.32 -19.13 -14.39
CA ALA A 24 -0.94 -19.16 -13.92
C ALA A 24 -0.87 -18.96 -12.41
N ARG A 25 -0.02 -19.73 -11.76
CA ARG A 25 0.17 -19.66 -10.30
C ARG A 25 1.14 -18.54 -9.89
N VAL A 26 2.08 -18.21 -10.77
CA VAL A 26 3.09 -17.17 -10.55
C VAL A 26 3.25 -16.31 -11.80
N ALA A 27 3.16 -14.98 -11.63
CA ALA A 27 3.59 -14.04 -12.66
C ALA A 27 5.11 -13.80 -12.51
N VAL A 28 5.90 -14.19 -13.50
CA VAL A 28 7.35 -14.04 -13.50
C VAL A 28 7.75 -12.82 -14.32
N SER A 29 8.42 -11.86 -13.67
CA SER A 29 8.91 -10.64 -14.30
C SER A 29 10.44 -10.67 -14.39
N LEU A 30 10.98 -10.77 -15.60
CA LEU A 30 12.41 -10.62 -15.87
C LEU A 30 12.72 -9.13 -16.04
N VAL A 31 13.54 -8.58 -15.14
CA VAL A 31 13.92 -7.16 -15.17
C VAL A 31 15.41 -7.06 -15.46
N LEU A 32 15.78 -6.43 -16.57
CA LEU A 32 17.16 -6.17 -16.94
C LEU A 32 17.49 -4.70 -16.68
N ASN A 33 18.31 -4.45 -15.68
CA ASN A 33 18.85 -3.13 -15.40
C ASN A 33 19.92 -2.79 -16.45
N TYR A 34 19.66 -1.79 -17.27
CA TYR A 34 20.61 -1.29 -18.25
C TYR A 34 21.22 0.00 -17.72
N GLU A 35 22.39 -0.10 -17.15
CA GLU A 35 23.09 0.97 -16.40
C GLU A 35 24.43 1.36 -17.06
N GLU A 36 24.86 0.59 -18.02
CA GLU A 36 26.16 0.72 -18.68
C GLU A 36 26.29 2.06 -19.41
N GLY A 37 27.11 2.96 -18.88
CA GLY A 37 27.26 4.35 -19.32
C GLY A 37 26.41 5.36 -18.51
N GLY A 38 25.64 4.88 -17.50
CA GLY A 38 24.91 5.70 -16.54
C GLY A 38 25.55 5.77 -15.15
N GLU A 39 26.59 5.00 -14.91
CA GLU A 39 27.38 4.95 -13.69
C GLU A 39 28.16 6.24 -13.42
N ASN A 40 28.62 6.41 -12.18
CA ASN A 40 29.52 7.51 -11.84
C ASN A 40 30.86 7.38 -12.57
N ALA A 41 31.23 8.38 -13.36
CA ALA A 41 32.50 8.44 -14.05
C ALA A 41 32.94 9.89 -14.25
N THR A 42 34.23 10.17 -14.04
CA THR A 42 34.75 11.54 -14.19
C THR A 42 34.64 12.07 -15.64
N ILE A 43 34.59 11.19 -16.64
CA ILE A 43 34.29 11.56 -18.04
C ILE A 43 32.84 12.02 -18.24
N HIS A 44 31.95 11.74 -17.28
CA HIS A 44 30.55 12.20 -17.26
C HIS A 44 30.35 13.45 -16.39
N GLY A 45 31.47 14.02 -15.88
CA GLY A 45 31.44 15.19 -14.99
C GLY A 45 31.26 14.86 -13.51
N ASP A 46 31.32 13.58 -13.11
CA ASP A 46 31.19 13.17 -11.73
C ASP A 46 32.47 13.42 -10.93
N ALA A 47 32.34 13.64 -9.63
CA ALA A 47 33.46 13.91 -8.75
C ALA A 47 34.42 12.71 -8.59
N ALA A 48 33.92 11.51 -8.78
CA ALA A 48 34.66 10.26 -8.63
C ALA A 48 34.15 9.17 -9.59
N SER A 49 34.91 8.08 -9.70
CA SER A 49 34.48 6.86 -10.38
C SER A 49 33.42 6.10 -9.59
N GLU A 50 32.69 5.21 -10.24
CA GLU A 50 31.83 4.22 -9.59
C GLU A 50 32.63 3.28 -8.70
N ALA A 51 31.98 2.79 -7.63
CA ALA A 51 32.55 1.83 -6.69
C ALA A 51 31.58 0.69 -6.35
N PHE A 52 30.32 0.80 -6.77
CA PHE A 52 29.27 -0.12 -6.37
C PHE A 52 28.96 -1.14 -7.48
N LEU A 53 28.51 -2.30 -7.06
CA LEU A 53 27.91 -3.36 -7.88
C LEU A 53 28.80 -3.83 -9.06
N SER A 54 30.01 -4.28 -8.73
CA SER A 54 30.97 -4.83 -9.67
C SER A 54 31.70 -6.04 -9.10
N ASP A 55 32.39 -6.79 -9.97
CA ASP A 55 33.24 -7.93 -9.57
C ASP A 55 34.58 -7.48 -8.89
N ILE A 56 34.80 -6.19 -8.67
CA ILE A 56 35.97 -5.69 -7.93
C ILE A 56 35.63 -5.68 -6.45
N ALA A 57 36.11 -6.69 -5.72
CA ALA A 57 35.88 -6.80 -4.28
C ALA A 57 36.50 -5.61 -3.54
N GLY A 58 35.69 -4.94 -2.68
CA GLY A 58 36.15 -3.80 -1.91
C GLY A 58 36.45 -2.54 -2.73
N ALA A 59 35.83 -2.40 -3.92
CA ALA A 59 36.00 -1.22 -4.74
C ALA A 59 35.76 0.07 -3.96
N ALA A 60 36.61 1.07 -4.16
CA ALA A 60 36.46 2.41 -3.61
C ALA A 60 36.38 3.43 -4.74
N PRO A 61 35.63 4.55 -4.58
CA PRO A 61 35.60 5.59 -5.58
C PRO A 61 36.97 6.27 -5.72
N TRP A 62 37.36 6.61 -6.95
CA TRP A 62 38.60 7.34 -7.25
C TRP A 62 38.29 8.81 -7.52
N PRO A 63 38.46 9.71 -6.54
CA PRO A 63 38.15 11.13 -6.70
C PRO A 63 38.98 11.78 -7.83
N GLY A 64 38.32 12.47 -8.76
CA GLY A 64 38.91 13.20 -9.85
C GLY A 64 39.67 12.33 -10.86
N ARG A 65 39.51 11.01 -10.82
CA ARG A 65 40.26 10.06 -11.69
C ARG A 65 39.33 9.03 -12.31
N ARG A 66 39.66 8.63 -13.54
CA ARG A 66 39.04 7.48 -14.20
C ARG A 66 39.53 6.19 -13.57
N HIS A 67 38.60 5.24 -13.39
CA HIS A 67 38.91 3.88 -12.95
C HIS A 67 38.73 2.89 -14.10
N TRP A 68 39.75 2.71 -14.92
CA TRP A 68 39.72 1.92 -16.15
C TRP A 68 39.17 0.50 -15.95
N ASN A 69 39.54 -0.18 -14.88
CA ASN A 69 39.04 -1.53 -14.61
C ASN A 69 37.53 -1.50 -14.34
N MET A 70 37.03 -0.51 -13.59
CA MET A 70 35.61 -0.33 -13.33
C MET A 70 34.86 -0.04 -14.64
N GLU A 71 35.30 0.94 -15.40
CA GLU A 71 34.72 1.28 -16.71
C GLU A 71 34.67 0.04 -17.61
N SER A 72 35.75 -0.77 -17.66
CA SER A 72 35.82 -1.97 -18.49
C SER A 72 34.80 -3.07 -18.08
N LEU A 73 34.32 -3.09 -16.82
CA LEU A 73 33.26 -4.00 -16.38
C LEU A 73 31.90 -3.55 -16.93
N TYR A 74 31.63 -2.26 -16.93
CA TYR A 74 30.44 -1.68 -17.56
C TYR A 74 30.50 -1.86 -19.09
N ASP A 75 31.65 -1.57 -19.71
CA ASP A 75 31.86 -1.84 -21.14
C ASP A 75 31.57 -3.31 -21.50
N TYR A 76 31.99 -4.28 -20.67
CA TYR A 76 31.68 -5.67 -20.89
C TYR A 76 30.16 -5.91 -20.87
N GLY A 77 29.44 -5.26 -19.94
CA GLY A 77 27.99 -5.31 -19.86
C GLY A 77 27.34 -4.93 -21.18
N ALA A 78 27.70 -3.76 -21.72
CA ALA A 78 27.17 -3.26 -23.00
C ALA A 78 27.62 -4.11 -24.21
N ARG A 79 28.90 -4.50 -24.26
CA ARG A 79 29.54 -5.14 -25.43
C ARG A 79 29.30 -6.62 -25.56
N ALA A 80 29.20 -7.34 -24.44
CA ALA A 80 29.09 -8.81 -24.44
C ALA A 80 27.88 -9.30 -23.63
N GLY A 81 27.68 -8.79 -22.41
CA GLY A 81 26.64 -9.24 -21.49
C GLY A 81 25.24 -9.03 -22.05
N PHE A 82 24.94 -7.82 -22.48
CA PHE A 82 23.66 -7.47 -23.12
C PHE A 82 23.31 -8.41 -24.28
N TRP A 83 24.22 -8.59 -25.22
CA TRP A 83 23.97 -9.39 -26.40
C TRP A 83 23.79 -10.88 -26.10
N ARG A 84 24.43 -11.39 -25.01
CA ARG A 84 24.22 -12.75 -24.54
C ARG A 84 22.83 -12.92 -23.96
N LEU A 85 22.37 -11.99 -23.14
CA LEU A 85 21.02 -11.96 -22.58
C LEU A 85 19.97 -11.76 -23.66
N HIS A 86 20.21 -10.82 -24.60
CA HIS A 86 19.32 -10.58 -25.71
C HIS A 86 19.07 -11.87 -26.52
N ARG A 87 20.12 -12.60 -26.90
CA ARG A 87 19.96 -13.86 -27.60
C ARG A 87 19.22 -14.92 -26.77
N LEU A 88 19.50 -15.01 -25.48
CA LEU A 88 18.83 -15.96 -24.60
C LEU A 88 17.32 -15.68 -24.54
N PHE A 89 16.93 -14.45 -24.28
CA PHE A 89 15.52 -14.11 -24.09
C PHE A 89 14.73 -14.11 -25.41
N THR A 90 15.31 -13.60 -26.50
CA THR A 90 14.64 -13.60 -27.81
C THR A 90 14.47 -15.02 -28.37
N SER A 91 15.47 -15.90 -28.19
CA SER A 91 15.33 -17.30 -28.65
C SER A 91 14.24 -18.06 -27.90
N ARG A 92 13.94 -17.68 -26.66
CA ARG A 92 12.86 -18.24 -25.83
C ARG A 92 11.57 -17.42 -25.90
N ARG A 93 11.53 -16.32 -26.65
CA ARG A 93 10.38 -15.40 -26.78
C ARG A 93 9.89 -14.88 -25.42
N LEU A 94 10.82 -14.61 -24.50
CA LEU A 94 10.49 -14.13 -23.18
C LEU A 94 10.29 -12.62 -23.17
N PRO A 95 9.21 -12.11 -22.57
CA PRO A 95 9.04 -10.69 -22.32
C PRO A 95 10.03 -10.23 -21.25
N VAL A 96 10.56 -9.03 -21.44
CA VAL A 96 11.54 -8.43 -20.50
C VAL A 96 11.14 -6.97 -20.26
N THR A 97 11.26 -6.54 -19.01
CA THR A 97 11.25 -5.12 -18.67
C THR A 97 12.68 -4.64 -18.52
N ILE A 98 13.06 -3.61 -19.25
CA ILE A 98 14.34 -2.92 -19.09
C ILE A 98 14.13 -1.80 -18.06
N TYR A 99 14.95 -1.77 -17.02
CA TYR A 99 15.16 -0.57 -16.22
C TYR A 99 16.32 0.19 -16.85
N GLY A 100 16.01 1.17 -17.68
CA GLY A 100 16.99 1.92 -18.45
C GLY A 100 17.35 3.25 -17.78
N VAL A 101 18.61 3.41 -17.40
CA VAL A 101 19.15 4.70 -16.99
C VAL A 101 19.18 5.61 -18.24
N ALA A 102 18.52 6.77 -18.21
CA ALA A 102 18.32 7.58 -19.41
C ALA A 102 19.63 7.97 -20.10
N THR A 103 20.67 8.33 -19.34
CA THR A 103 22.00 8.64 -19.89
C THR A 103 22.71 7.41 -20.45
N ALA A 104 22.47 6.21 -19.93
CA ALA A 104 22.98 4.96 -20.47
C ALA A 104 22.32 4.63 -21.81
N LEU A 105 20.98 4.73 -21.87
CA LEU A 105 20.24 4.52 -23.12
C LEU A 105 20.70 5.48 -24.24
N ALA A 106 20.93 6.76 -23.90
CA ALA A 106 21.39 7.76 -24.86
C ALA A 106 22.78 7.43 -25.47
N ARG A 107 23.61 6.66 -24.75
CA ARG A 107 24.93 6.22 -25.20
C ARG A 107 24.92 4.86 -25.90
N ALA A 108 23.79 4.20 -25.98
CA ALA A 108 23.65 2.82 -26.44
C ALA A 108 22.59 2.65 -27.55
N PRO A 109 22.65 3.36 -28.68
CA PRO A 109 21.57 3.32 -29.67
C PRO A 109 21.35 1.96 -30.30
N GLU A 110 22.39 1.13 -30.45
CA GLU A 110 22.26 -0.24 -30.99
C GLU A 110 21.50 -1.16 -30.02
N GLN A 111 21.79 -1.06 -28.71
CA GLN A 111 21.10 -1.83 -27.69
C GLN A 111 19.64 -1.40 -27.56
N VAL A 112 19.36 -0.08 -27.62
CA VAL A 112 17.99 0.44 -27.61
C VAL A 112 17.20 -0.08 -28.82
N ALA A 113 17.78 -0.04 -30.02
CA ALA A 113 17.14 -0.60 -31.21
C ALA A 113 16.86 -2.10 -31.07
N ALA A 114 17.76 -2.87 -30.44
CA ALA A 114 17.57 -4.28 -30.18
C ALA A 114 16.46 -4.54 -29.15
N MET A 115 16.38 -3.74 -28.07
CA MET A 115 15.30 -3.80 -27.08
C MET A 115 13.94 -3.57 -27.75
N GLN A 116 13.83 -2.54 -28.56
CA GLN A 116 12.62 -2.19 -29.31
C GLN A 116 12.23 -3.27 -30.32
N SER A 117 13.20 -3.78 -31.10
CA SER A 117 12.95 -4.86 -32.06
C SER A 117 12.49 -6.16 -31.39
N ALA A 118 12.92 -6.42 -30.17
CA ALA A 118 12.48 -7.55 -29.36
C ALA A 118 11.09 -7.33 -28.72
N GLY A 119 10.49 -6.14 -28.83
CA GLY A 119 9.23 -5.79 -28.19
C GLY A 119 9.32 -5.72 -26.66
N TRP A 120 10.51 -5.43 -26.11
CA TRP A 120 10.71 -5.32 -24.68
C TRP A 120 10.16 -3.99 -24.16
N GLU A 121 9.63 -4.02 -22.95
CA GLU A 121 9.26 -2.80 -22.24
C GLU A 121 10.51 -2.06 -21.79
N VAL A 122 10.61 -0.76 -22.08
CA VAL A 122 11.68 0.10 -21.56
C VAL A 122 11.07 1.07 -20.55
N ALA A 123 11.29 0.81 -19.26
CA ALA A 123 10.92 1.66 -18.14
C ALA A 123 12.13 2.53 -17.70
N SER A 124 11.85 3.59 -16.97
CA SER A 124 12.90 4.48 -16.48
C SER A 124 13.63 3.91 -15.26
N HIS A 125 14.95 4.06 -15.25
CA HIS A 125 15.82 3.87 -14.09
C HIS A 125 16.46 5.21 -13.64
N GLY A 126 15.71 6.30 -13.77
CA GLY A 126 16.19 7.64 -13.49
C GLY A 126 17.10 8.22 -14.59
N LEU A 127 17.63 9.41 -14.32
CA LEU A 127 18.51 10.13 -15.24
C LEU A 127 19.92 9.53 -15.30
N LYS A 128 20.48 9.30 -14.11
CA LYS A 128 21.80 8.70 -13.85
C LYS A 128 21.66 7.68 -12.73
N TRP A 129 22.61 6.75 -12.70
CA TRP A 129 22.63 5.75 -11.63
C TRP A 129 23.33 6.28 -10.37
N VAL A 130 22.67 7.19 -9.66
CA VAL A 130 23.18 7.89 -8.47
C VAL A 130 22.25 7.70 -7.26
N ASP A 131 22.78 7.93 -6.05
CA ASP A 131 22.00 7.90 -4.81
C ASP A 131 21.21 9.20 -4.67
N HIS A 132 19.89 9.10 -4.52
CA HIS A 132 18.98 10.23 -4.34
C HIS A 132 18.75 10.59 -2.87
N ARG A 133 19.24 9.77 -1.92
CA ARG A 133 18.96 9.94 -0.48
C ARG A 133 19.16 11.36 0.02
N ASP A 134 20.27 11.99 -0.35
CA ASP A 134 20.65 13.33 0.11
C ASP A 134 20.44 14.40 -0.99
N MET A 135 19.76 14.05 -2.09
CA MET A 135 19.49 14.97 -3.20
C MET A 135 18.40 15.98 -2.78
N PRO A 136 18.62 17.30 -2.97
CA PRO A 136 17.57 18.29 -2.74
C PRO A 136 16.33 18.03 -3.60
N GLU A 137 15.13 18.22 -3.05
CA GLU A 137 13.87 17.92 -3.76
C GLU A 137 13.79 18.60 -5.15
N ALA A 138 14.22 19.85 -5.25
CA ALA A 138 14.19 20.59 -6.52
C ALA A 138 15.12 19.97 -7.59
N GLU A 139 16.26 19.43 -7.17
CA GLU A 139 17.21 18.74 -8.04
C GLU A 139 16.66 17.37 -8.46
N GLU A 140 16.09 16.61 -7.54
CA GLU A 140 15.46 15.33 -7.85
C GLU A 140 14.28 15.50 -8.81
N ARG A 141 13.43 16.50 -8.60
CA ARG A 141 12.33 16.86 -9.50
C ARG A 141 12.84 17.18 -10.90
N ALA A 142 13.90 17.96 -11.01
CA ALA A 142 14.53 18.29 -12.30
C ALA A 142 15.14 17.05 -12.97
N ALA A 143 15.79 16.18 -12.19
CA ALA A 143 16.35 14.92 -12.68
C ALA A 143 15.27 13.97 -13.21
N ILE A 144 14.12 13.86 -12.54
CA ILE A 144 12.97 13.07 -13.00
C ILE A 144 12.45 13.62 -14.34
N ALA A 145 12.25 14.93 -14.44
CA ALA A 145 11.77 15.57 -15.67
C ALA A 145 12.74 15.37 -16.84
N GLU A 146 14.04 15.52 -16.59
CA GLU A 146 15.06 15.32 -17.60
C GLU A 146 15.20 13.84 -18.00
N ALA A 147 15.04 12.91 -17.05
CA ALA A 147 14.99 11.48 -17.36
C ALA A 147 13.86 11.14 -18.32
N ILE A 148 12.66 11.68 -18.08
CA ILE A 148 11.49 11.47 -18.96
C ILE A 148 11.78 12.06 -20.36
N ARG A 149 12.33 13.27 -20.42
CA ARG A 149 12.65 13.95 -21.68
C ARG A 149 13.67 13.15 -22.51
N LEU A 150 14.81 12.81 -21.89
CA LEU A 150 15.88 12.09 -22.56
C LEU A 150 15.47 10.68 -22.97
N HIS A 151 14.75 9.96 -22.09
CA HIS A 151 14.18 8.66 -22.42
C HIS A 151 13.27 8.74 -23.65
N THR A 152 12.39 9.75 -23.70
CA THR A 152 11.47 9.95 -24.83
C THR A 152 12.23 10.24 -26.11
N GLU A 153 13.27 11.08 -26.05
CA GLU A 153 14.11 11.40 -27.21
C GLU A 153 14.80 10.15 -27.78
N VAL A 154 15.32 9.28 -26.88
CA VAL A 154 16.09 8.10 -27.28
C VAL A 154 15.21 6.94 -27.75
N THR A 155 14.05 6.73 -27.10
CA THR A 155 13.18 5.58 -27.38
C THR A 155 11.97 5.90 -28.25
N GLY A 156 11.70 7.18 -28.49
CA GLY A 156 10.54 7.65 -29.26
C GLY A 156 9.22 7.69 -28.46
N SER A 157 9.22 7.30 -27.18
CA SER A 157 8.04 7.33 -26.31
C SER A 157 8.42 7.58 -24.84
N PRO A 158 7.58 8.26 -24.06
CA PRO A 158 7.85 8.47 -22.64
C PRO A 158 7.74 7.15 -21.85
N PRO A 159 8.57 6.95 -20.80
CA PRO A 159 8.50 5.75 -19.97
C PRO A 159 7.17 5.66 -19.23
N ARG A 160 6.61 4.45 -19.14
CA ARG A 160 5.35 4.21 -18.42
C ARG A 160 5.56 3.61 -17.02
N GLY A 161 6.77 3.17 -16.72
CA GLY A 161 7.17 2.64 -15.41
C GLY A 161 8.41 3.34 -14.88
N TRP A 162 8.56 3.34 -13.55
CA TRP A 162 9.67 3.98 -12.85
C TRP A 162 10.27 3.11 -11.76
N TYR A 163 11.58 3.10 -11.71
CA TYR A 163 12.40 2.56 -10.63
C TYR A 163 13.67 3.40 -10.47
N THR A 164 13.99 3.84 -9.26
CA THR A 164 15.24 4.57 -8.95
C THR A 164 16.31 3.63 -8.38
N GLY A 165 15.89 2.71 -7.51
CA GLY A 165 16.76 1.76 -6.81
C GLY A 165 17.48 2.33 -5.59
N ARG A 166 17.86 3.60 -5.64
CA ARG A 166 18.46 4.36 -4.53
C ARG A 166 17.67 5.65 -4.29
N CYS A 167 16.37 5.48 -4.01
CA CYS A 167 15.40 6.54 -3.91
C CYS A 167 15.56 7.40 -2.64
N SER A 168 15.04 8.63 -2.68
CA SER A 168 14.83 9.50 -1.53
C SER A 168 13.45 9.27 -0.90
N GLU A 169 13.18 9.93 0.21
CA GLU A 169 11.82 9.99 0.80
C GLU A 169 10.81 10.72 -0.11
N ASN A 170 11.28 11.53 -1.06
CA ASN A 170 10.45 12.31 -1.97
C ASN A 170 10.12 11.57 -3.27
N THR A 171 10.91 10.60 -3.69
CA THR A 171 10.85 9.96 -5.02
C THR A 171 9.44 9.51 -5.39
N LEU A 172 8.75 8.77 -4.50
CA LEU A 172 7.39 8.29 -4.77
C LEU A 172 6.41 9.44 -5.02
N ARG A 173 6.48 10.50 -4.23
CA ARG A 173 5.63 11.67 -4.38
C ARG A 173 5.95 12.41 -5.68
N LEU A 174 7.22 12.66 -5.94
CA LEU A 174 7.67 13.39 -7.14
C LEU A 174 7.30 12.65 -8.42
N THR A 175 7.45 11.33 -8.47
CA THR A 175 7.06 10.52 -9.62
C THR A 175 5.54 10.49 -9.81
N ALA A 176 4.76 10.34 -8.74
CA ALA A 176 3.30 10.38 -8.81
C ALA A 176 2.77 11.75 -9.26
N GLU A 177 3.38 12.85 -8.82
CA GLU A 177 3.01 14.22 -9.21
C GLU A 177 3.15 14.47 -10.73
N THR A 178 4.07 13.78 -11.41
CA THR A 178 4.21 13.89 -12.88
C THR A 178 2.98 13.38 -13.63
N GLY A 179 2.26 12.40 -13.08
CA GLY A 179 1.16 11.72 -13.75
C GLY A 179 1.58 10.89 -14.97
N GLN A 180 2.88 10.67 -15.14
CA GLN A 180 3.46 9.99 -16.29
C GLN A 180 3.42 8.47 -16.14
N PHE A 181 3.60 7.95 -14.91
CA PHE A 181 3.87 6.54 -14.67
C PHE A 181 2.62 5.76 -14.31
N ASP A 182 2.37 4.65 -15.00
CA ASP A 182 1.32 3.70 -14.67
C ASP A 182 1.67 2.91 -13.41
N TRP A 183 2.98 2.69 -13.16
CA TRP A 183 3.49 1.96 -12.03
C TRP A 183 4.88 2.47 -11.59
N VAL A 184 5.19 2.23 -10.31
CA VAL A 184 6.52 2.46 -9.71
C VAL A 184 6.97 1.22 -8.95
N SER A 185 8.29 1.08 -8.70
CA SER A 185 8.86 -0.16 -8.15
C SER A 185 9.88 0.05 -7.04
N ASP A 186 9.99 1.24 -6.46
CA ASP A 186 10.97 1.52 -5.40
C ASP A 186 10.54 0.96 -4.02
N THR A 187 10.07 -0.29 -3.99
CA THR A 187 9.76 -1.04 -2.76
C THR A 187 10.10 -2.52 -2.90
N TYR A 188 10.22 -3.22 -1.76
CA TYR A 188 10.56 -4.64 -1.66
C TYR A 188 9.70 -5.33 -0.60
N ASP A 189 8.45 -4.88 -0.42
CA ASP A 189 7.65 -5.11 0.77
C ASP A 189 6.45 -6.03 0.56
N ASP A 190 6.23 -6.55 -0.67
CA ASP A 190 5.13 -7.48 -0.96
C ASP A 190 5.43 -8.35 -2.19
N ASP A 191 4.73 -9.50 -2.29
CA ASP A 191 4.77 -10.42 -3.43
C ASP A 191 3.64 -10.16 -4.45
N LEU A 192 2.88 -9.09 -4.28
CA LEU A 192 1.80 -8.65 -5.16
C LEU A 192 1.84 -7.13 -5.36
N PRO A 193 1.33 -6.64 -6.50
CA PRO A 193 1.10 -5.21 -6.68
C PRO A 193 0.07 -4.67 -5.68
N TYR A 194 0.18 -3.39 -5.35
CA TYR A 194 -0.79 -2.70 -4.51
C TYR A 194 -0.91 -1.22 -4.88
N TRP A 195 -2.04 -0.62 -4.51
CA TRP A 195 -2.26 0.80 -4.73
C TRP A 195 -1.83 1.62 -3.53
N ARG A 196 -1.21 2.78 -3.80
CA ARG A 196 -0.83 3.76 -2.80
C ARG A 196 -1.40 5.13 -3.14
N GLU A 197 -2.11 5.71 -2.19
CA GLU A 197 -2.58 7.10 -2.31
C GLU A 197 -1.44 8.06 -2.05
N VAL A 198 -1.12 8.90 -3.04
CA VAL A 198 -0.05 9.91 -2.98
C VAL A 198 -0.66 11.26 -3.33
N GLY A 199 -0.95 12.07 -2.30
CA GLY A 199 -1.72 13.30 -2.50
C GLY A 199 -3.06 13.02 -3.18
N ASP A 200 -3.33 13.68 -4.29
CA ASP A 200 -4.56 13.49 -5.07
C ASP A 200 -4.46 12.41 -6.15
N ARG A 201 -3.40 11.62 -6.15
CA ARG A 201 -3.18 10.57 -7.14
C ARG A 201 -3.15 9.19 -6.50
N ASP A 202 -3.52 8.19 -7.29
CA ASP A 202 -3.42 6.79 -6.95
C ASP A 202 -2.29 6.20 -7.77
N GLN A 203 -1.24 5.78 -7.10
CA GLN A 203 -0.07 5.20 -7.74
C GLN A 203 -0.06 3.70 -7.54
N LEU A 204 -0.02 2.94 -8.64
CA LEU A 204 0.21 1.50 -8.57
C LEU A 204 1.67 1.25 -8.24
N VAL A 205 1.90 0.45 -7.21
CA VAL A 205 3.22 -0.02 -6.79
C VAL A 205 3.34 -1.49 -7.16
N ILE A 206 4.40 -1.82 -7.88
CA ILE A 206 4.78 -3.21 -8.17
C ILE A 206 6.11 -3.44 -7.45
N PRO A 207 6.14 -4.18 -6.33
CA PRO A 207 7.37 -4.42 -5.59
C PRO A 207 8.46 -5.07 -6.45
N TYR A 208 9.72 -4.71 -6.17
CA TYR A 208 10.88 -5.28 -6.84
C TYR A 208 11.58 -6.29 -5.92
N THR A 209 12.81 -6.66 -6.23
CA THR A 209 13.56 -7.66 -5.48
C THR A 209 15.02 -7.27 -5.27
N LEU A 210 15.56 -7.61 -4.11
CA LEU A 210 16.99 -7.58 -3.81
C LEU A 210 17.56 -8.96 -3.56
N GLU A 211 16.74 -9.95 -3.23
CA GLU A 211 17.20 -11.33 -2.99
C GLU A 211 17.32 -12.15 -4.28
N ALA A 212 16.28 -12.12 -5.13
CA ALA A 212 16.27 -12.74 -6.46
C ALA A 212 16.91 -11.84 -7.51
N ASN A 213 18.06 -11.27 -7.18
CA ASN A 213 18.74 -10.25 -7.95
C ASN A 213 20.23 -10.61 -8.07
N ASP A 214 20.75 -10.59 -9.28
CA ASP A 214 22.14 -10.93 -9.57
C ASP A 214 23.16 -9.94 -8.96
N MET A 215 22.70 -8.79 -8.45
CA MET A 215 23.53 -7.90 -7.66
C MET A 215 24.23 -8.61 -6.50
N ARG A 216 23.64 -9.67 -6.01
CA ARG A 216 24.18 -10.50 -4.90
C ARG A 216 25.44 -11.27 -5.29
N PHE A 217 25.83 -11.33 -6.54
CA PHE A 217 27.18 -11.75 -6.90
C PHE A 217 28.26 -10.74 -6.49
N ALA A 218 27.87 -9.47 -6.31
CA ALA A 218 28.78 -8.38 -5.97
C ALA A 218 28.58 -7.82 -4.55
N THR A 219 27.63 -8.35 -3.79
CA THR A 219 27.31 -7.92 -2.41
C THR A 219 27.28 -9.10 -1.45
N ALA A 220 27.80 -8.93 -0.25
CA ALA A 220 27.86 -9.98 0.77
C ALA A 220 26.60 -9.95 1.68
N PRO A 221 26.13 -11.13 2.17
CA PRO A 221 26.41 -12.48 1.66
C PRO A 221 25.76 -12.66 0.29
N GLY A 222 26.46 -13.28 -0.65
CA GLY A 222 26.02 -13.31 -2.03
C GLY A 222 26.09 -14.68 -2.66
N TYR A 223 25.80 -14.74 -3.95
CA TYR A 223 25.95 -15.94 -4.75
C TYR A 223 27.42 -16.11 -5.16
N VAL A 224 27.97 -17.29 -4.98
CA VAL A 224 29.36 -17.60 -5.37
C VAL A 224 29.40 -18.09 -6.82
N THR A 225 28.46 -18.92 -7.20
CA THR A 225 28.38 -19.55 -8.52
C THR A 225 27.05 -19.28 -9.21
N GLY A 226 27.01 -19.43 -10.53
CA GLY A 226 25.72 -19.37 -11.26
C GLY A 226 24.73 -20.44 -10.78
N ARG A 227 25.23 -21.58 -10.25
CA ARG A 227 24.38 -22.62 -9.68
C ARG A 227 23.61 -22.10 -8.46
N ASP A 228 24.28 -21.43 -7.52
CA ASP A 228 23.65 -20.92 -6.31
C ASP A 228 22.50 -19.95 -6.64
N PHE A 229 22.72 -19.08 -7.62
CA PHE A 229 21.67 -18.18 -8.12
C PHE A 229 20.51 -18.95 -8.76
N GLY A 230 20.82 -19.93 -9.62
CA GLY A 230 19.81 -20.76 -10.26
C GLY A 230 18.98 -21.57 -9.28
N ASP A 231 19.62 -22.19 -8.29
CA ASP A 231 18.96 -22.98 -7.25
C ASP A 231 18.06 -22.06 -6.38
N TYR A 232 18.53 -20.86 -6.01
CA TYR A 232 17.71 -19.87 -5.29
C TYR A 232 16.45 -19.45 -6.08
N LEU A 233 16.59 -19.18 -7.38
CA LEU A 233 15.44 -18.82 -8.22
C LEU A 233 14.44 -19.98 -8.34
N ILE A 234 14.92 -21.22 -8.44
CA ILE A 234 14.10 -22.43 -8.50
C ILE A 234 13.30 -22.61 -7.21
N ASP A 235 13.97 -22.55 -6.06
CA ASP A 235 13.34 -22.72 -4.74
C ASP A 235 12.30 -21.63 -4.49
N SER A 236 12.60 -20.37 -4.87
CA SER A 236 11.67 -19.25 -4.76
C SER A 236 10.43 -19.44 -5.63
N PHE A 237 10.61 -19.83 -6.89
CA PHE A 237 9.49 -20.10 -7.80
C PHE A 237 8.63 -21.27 -7.32
N ASP A 238 9.23 -22.37 -6.88
CA ASP A 238 8.51 -23.56 -6.43
C ASP A 238 7.71 -23.24 -5.14
N THR A 239 8.27 -22.42 -4.24
CA THR A 239 7.58 -21.94 -3.02
C THR A 239 6.38 -21.06 -3.38
N LEU A 240 6.57 -20.01 -4.19
CA LEU A 240 5.51 -19.11 -4.61
C LEU A 240 4.44 -19.84 -5.44
N SER A 241 4.84 -20.82 -6.24
CA SER A 241 3.92 -21.67 -6.99
C SER A 241 3.08 -22.56 -6.06
N ALA A 242 3.66 -23.07 -4.96
CA ALA A 242 2.90 -23.84 -3.96
C ALA A 242 1.88 -22.98 -3.24
N GLU A 243 2.22 -21.76 -2.87
CA GLU A 243 1.29 -20.77 -2.29
C GLU A 243 0.21 -20.37 -3.31
N GLY A 244 0.58 -20.14 -4.56
CA GLY A 244 -0.30 -19.71 -5.65
C GLY A 244 -0.68 -18.23 -5.60
N GLY A 245 -0.97 -17.67 -6.77
CA GLY A 245 -1.40 -16.28 -6.88
C GLY A 245 -0.34 -15.30 -6.39
N ARG A 246 0.92 -15.46 -6.83
CA ARG A 246 2.03 -14.57 -6.45
C ARG A 246 2.71 -13.98 -7.69
N MET A 247 3.53 -12.97 -7.46
CA MET A 247 4.44 -12.39 -8.44
C MET A 247 5.88 -12.70 -8.05
N PHE A 248 6.72 -13.01 -9.02
CA PHE A 248 8.14 -13.24 -8.83
C PHE A 248 8.95 -12.31 -9.72
N SER A 249 9.63 -11.34 -9.12
CA SER A 249 10.54 -10.41 -9.80
C SER A 249 11.96 -10.95 -9.78
N ILE A 250 12.65 -10.94 -10.92
CA ILE A 250 14.05 -11.36 -11.05
C ILE A 250 14.87 -10.18 -11.58
N GLY A 251 15.80 -9.70 -10.78
CA GLY A 251 16.68 -8.59 -11.10
C GLY A 251 17.98 -9.04 -11.76
N LEU A 252 18.30 -8.47 -12.92
CA LEU A 252 19.43 -8.84 -13.74
C LEU A 252 20.23 -7.61 -14.17
N HIS A 253 21.56 -7.73 -14.30
CA HIS A 253 22.45 -6.68 -14.79
C HIS A 253 23.36 -7.25 -15.88
N CYS A 254 23.54 -6.52 -16.99
CA CYS A 254 24.29 -6.99 -18.14
C CYS A 254 25.73 -7.39 -17.77
N ARG A 255 26.39 -6.61 -16.91
CA ARG A 255 27.77 -6.87 -16.45
C ARG A 255 27.91 -8.01 -15.46
N LEU A 256 26.83 -8.41 -14.77
CA LEU A 256 26.85 -9.48 -13.78
C LEU A 256 26.37 -10.82 -14.36
N ILE A 257 25.06 -11.01 -14.53
CA ILE A 257 24.52 -12.26 -15.05
C ILE A 257 24.93 -12.53 -16.50
N GLY A 258 25.27 -11.48 -17.26
CA GLY A 258 25.80 -11.62 -18.62
C GLY A 258 27.15 -12.33 -18.71
N ARG A 259 27.82 -12.66 -17.58
CA ARG A 259 29.07 -13.47 -17.56
C ARG A 259 28.74 -14.94 -17.83
N PRO A 260 29.62 -15.67 -18.61
CA PRO A 260 29.34 -17.05 -19.05
C PRO A 260 29.02 -18.03 -17.94
N GLY A 261 29.74 -17.96 -16.82
CA GLY A 261 29.53 -18.86 -15.70
C GLY A 261 28.26 -18.53 -14.89
N LYS A 262 27.92 -17.24 -14.78
CA LYS A 262 26.76 -16.78 -14.01
C LYS A 262 25.45 -17.07 -14.75
N ILE A 263 25.36 -16.82 -16.06
CA ILE A 263 24.16 -16.99 -16.86
C ILE A 263 23.67 -18.46 -16.89
N ALA A 264 24.54 -19.42 -16.64
CA ALA A 264 24.17 -20.83 -16.58
C ALA A 264 23.11 -21.10 -15.50
N GLY A 265 23.14 -20.37 -14.39
CA GLY A 265 22.11 -20.45 -13.35
C GLY A 265 20.75 -19.95 -13.82
N LEU A 266 20.72 -18.81 -14.52
CA LEU A 266 19.49 -18.29 -15.11
C LEU A 266 18.90 -19.24 -16.17
N ILE A 267 19.75 -19.86 -17.00
CA ILE A 267 19.31 -20.86 -17.98
C ILE A 267 18.65 -22.05 -17.28
N ARG A 268 19.28 -22.58 -16.23
CA ARG A 268 18.70 -23.68 -15.43
C ARG A 268 17.34 -23.33 -14.84
N PHE A 269 17.19 -22.13 -14.32
CA PHE A 269 15.88 -21.64 -13.83
C PHE A 269 14.86 -21.59 -14.94
N LEU A 270 15.18 -21.01 -16.09
CA LEU A 270 14.27 -20.93 -17.24
C LEU A 270 13.86 -22.33 -17.75
N ASP A 271 14.78 -23.29 -17.77
CA ASP A 271 14.49 -24.68 -18.13
C ASP A 271 13.56 -25.33 -17.07
N HIS A 272 13.76 -25.03 -15.79
CA HIS A 272 12.95 -25.58 -14.70
C HIS A 272 11.49 -25.12 -14.73
N VAL A 273 11.24 -23.85 -15.05
CA VAL A 273 9.88 -23.27 -15.03
C VAL A 273 9.10 -23.52 -16.32
N GLU A 274 9.75 -24.05 -17.35
CA GLU A 274 9.08 -24.38 -18.61
C GLU A 274 7.96 -25.40 -18.36
N GLY A 275 6.73 -25.08 -18.81
CA GLY A 275 5.56 -25.93 -18.63
C GLY A 275 4.97 -26.00 -17.21
N LYS A 276 5.49 -25.21 -16.24
CA LYS A 276 5.03 -25.23 -14.84
C LYS A 276 3.99 -24.15 -14.50
N GLY A 277 3.28 -23.59 -15.48
CA GLY A 277 2.21 -22.63 -15.22
C GLY A 277 2.69 -21.25 -14.76
N ALA A 278 3.88 -20.83 -15.20
CA ALA A 278 4.36 -19.46 -15.02
C ALA A 278 3.80 -18.56 -16.14
N TRP A 279 3.34 -17.40 -15.76
CA TRP A 279 3.04 -16.31 -16.70
C TRP A 279 4.25 -15.36 -16.75
N PHE A 280 5.09 -15.47 -17.77
CA PHE A 280 6.13 -14.50 -18.02
C PHE A 280 5.51 -13.22 -18.56
N ALA A 281 5.77 -12.10 -17.89
CA ALA A 281 5.16 -10.82 -18.22
C ALA A 281 6.12 -9.65 -17.98
N THR A 282 5.96 -8.58 -18.79
CA THR A 282 6.57 -7.30 -18.44
C THR A 282 5.86 -6.70 -17.22
N ARG A 283 6.50 -5.76 -16.55
CA ARG A 283 5.88 -5.07 -15.40
C ARG A 283 4.67 -4.25 -15.83
N GLY A 284 4.71 -3.66 -17.02
CA GLY A 284 3.55 -2.98 -17.60
C GLY A 284 2.36 -3.90 -17.85
N GLN A 285 2.61 -5.16 -18.29
CA GLN A 285 1.55 -6.17 -18.42
C GLN A 285 0.97 -6.56 -17.06
N ILE A 286 1.82 -6.74 -16.04
CA ILE A 286 1.38 -6.99 -14.66
C ILE A 286 0.56 -5.80 -14.13
N ALA A 287 1.03 -4.56 -14.37
CA ALA A 287 0.33 -3.35 -13.97
C ALA A 287 -1.07 -3.25 -14.60
N ALA A 288 -1.15 -3.44 -15.92
CA ALA A 288 -2.41 -3.39 -16.65
C ALA A 288 -3.38 -4.47 -16.18
N HIS A 289 -2.89 -5.69 -15.98
CA HIS A 289 -3.70 -6.80 -15.49
C HIS A 289 -4.22 -6.52 -14.07
N TRP A 290 -3.33 -6.07 -13.16
CA TRP A 290 -3.73 -5.76 -11.79
C TRP A 290 -4.74 -4.63 -11.74
N ALA A 291 -4.52 -3.54 -12.46
CA ALA A 291 -5.45 -2.40 -12.51
C ALA A 291 -6.84 -2.80 -13.02
N ALA A 292 -6.92 -3.73 -13.97
CA ALA A 292 -8.18 -4.22 -14.50
C ALA A 292 -8.95 -5.11 -13.51
N HIS A 293 -8.27 -5.93 -12.72
CA HIS A 293 -8.89 -6.90 -11.81
C HIS A 293 -9.00 -6.41 -10.36
N HIS A 294 -8.13 -5.48 -9.96
CA HIS A 294 -8.06 -4.88 -8.63
C HIS A 294 -7.98 -3.35 -8.74
N PRO A 295 -9.00 -2.69 -9.32
CA PRO A 295 -9.01 -1.24 -9.45
C PRO A 295 -8.99 -0.60 -8.08
N HIS A 296 -8.23 0.49 -7.93
CA HIS A 296 -8.24 1.26 -6.70
C HIS A 296 -9.54 2.03 -6.56
N THR A 297 -10.16 1.88 -5.40
CA THR A 297 -11.30 2.70 -5.03
C THR A 297 -10.86 3.57 -3.86
N ARG A 298 -10.64 4.85 -4.13
CA ARG A 298 -10.37 5.81 -3.05
C ARG A 298 -11.51 5.79 -2.05
N ARG A 299 -11.15 5.54 -0.79
CA ARG A 299 -12.11 5.83 0.28
C ARG A 299 -12.29 7.34 0.32
N GLU A 300 -13.51 7.79 0.06
CA GLU A 300 -13.82 9.22 0.15
C GLU A 300 -13.50 9.71 1.58
N ARG A 301 -12.59 10.68 1.65
CA ARG A 301 -12.11 11.20 2.94
C ARG A 301 -13.19 12.03 3.60
N PRO A 302 -13.59 11.79 4.85
CA PRO A 302 -14.63 12.53 5.54
C PRO A 302 -14.51 14.06 5.42
N HIS A 303 -13.29 14.62 5.52
CA HIS A 303 -13.08 16.06 5.43
C HIS A 303 -13.28 16.63 4.00
N GLN A 304 -13.28 15.79 2.97
CA GLN A 304 -13.46 16.18 1.56
C GLN A 304 -14.88 15.89 1.05
N MET A 305 -15.71 15.24 1.87
CA MET A 305 -17.08 14.92 1.47
C MET A 305 -17.91 16.18 1.32
N ALA A 306 -18.70 16.22 0.25
CA ALA A 306 -19.80 17.18 0.17
C ALA A 306 -20.78 16.94 1.34
N ARG A 307 -21.43 18.02 1.82
CA ARG A 307 -22.33 17.97 2.99
C ARG A 307 -23.34 16.84 2.90
N ASP A 308 -24.03 16.71 1.77
CA ASP A 308 -25.11 15.73 1.61
C ASP A 308 -24.58 14.28 1.71
N ARG A 309 -23.39 14.02 1.16
CA ARG A 309 -22.73 12.71 1.27
C ARG A 309 -22.23 12.44 2.69
N PHE A 310 -21.68 13.46 3.35
CA PHE A 310 -21.25 13.34 4.74
C PHE A 310 -22.44 13.01 5.66
N VAL A 311 -23.55 13.73 5.51
CA VAL A 311 -24.77 13.51 6.27
C VAL A 311 -25.40 12.15 5.94
N ALA A 312 -25.45 11.76 4.66
CA ALA A 312 -25.93 10.43 4.27
C ALA A 312 -25.12 9.32 4.91
N ARG A 313 -23.81 9.48 5.04
CA ARG A 313 -22.90 8.48 5.61
C ARG A 313 -22.90 8.45 7.13
N PHE A 314 -22.89 9.61 7.79
CA PHE A 314 -22.69 9.74 9.24
C PHE A 314 -23.91 10.20 10.02
N GLY A 315 -25.01 10.60 9.33
CA GLY A 315 -26.20 11.12 9.98
C GLY A 315 -26.94 10.14 10.87
N GLY A 316 -26.77 8.84 10.65
CA GLY A 316 -27.34 7.77 11.49
C GLY A 316 -26.53 7.43 12.73
N ILE A 317 -25.31 7.98 12.91
CA ILE A 317 -24.45 7.68 14.06
C ILE A 317 -25.08 8.08 15.39
N TYR A 318 -25.74 9.23 15.42
CA TYR A 318 -26.61 9.65 16.54
C TYR A 318 -28.07 9.35 16.17
N GLU A 319 -28.72 8.51 16.99
CA GLU A 319 -30.06 7.99 16.72
C GLU A 319 -31.04 9.11 16.32
N HIS A 320 -31.65 8.97 15.13
CA HIS A 320 -32.63 9.88 14.56
C HIS A 320 -32.24 11.36 14.59
N SER A 321 -30.94 11.67 14.60
CA SER A 321 -30.42 13.02 14.80
C SER A 321 -29.39 13.43 13.74
N PRO A 322 -29.76 13.43 12.43
CA PRO A 322 -28.83 13.75 11.35
C PRO A 322 -28.26 15.18 11.45
N TRP A 323 -28.92 16.08 12.16
CA TRP A 323 -28.45 17.43 12.43
C TRP A 323 -27.08 17.47 13.12
N VAL A 324 -26.71 16.42 13.89
CA VAL A 324 -25.38 16.34 14.51
C VAL A 324 -24.30 16.24 13.43
N ALA A 325 -24.52 15.40 12.41
CA ALA A 325 -23.60 15.30 11.27
C ALA A 325 -23.60 16.57 10.41
N GLU A 326 -24.76 17.21 10.23
CA GLU A 326 -24.87 18.49 9.50
C GLU A 326 -24.03 19.59 10.17
N ARG A 327 -24.16 19.73 11.49
CA ARG A 327 -23.39 20.71 12.26
C ARG A 327 -21.91 20.34 12.34
N ALA A 328 -21.57 19.06 12.44
CA ALA A 328 -20.18 18.62 12.43
C ALA A 328 -19.49 18.95 11.11
N HIS A 329 -20.16 18.75 9.98
CA HIS A 329 -19.62 19.11 8.67
C HIS A 329 -19.39 20.63 8.56
N ALA A 330 -20.27 21.46 9.14
CA ALA A 330 -20.11 22.92 9.15
C ALA A 330 -18.95 23.44 10.02
N LEU A 331 -18.26 22.55 10.75
CA LEU A 331 -17.11 22.91 11.61
C LEU A 331 -15.78 23.00 10.84
N GLU A 332 -15.78 23.01 9.51
CA GLU A 332 -14.59 23.01 8.66
C GLU A 332 -13.64 21.85 9.00
N LEU A 333 -14.00 20.67 8.51
CA LEU A 333 -13.22 19.46 8.74
C LEU A 333 -11.89 19.53 7.99
N GLY A 334 -10.82 19.02 8.61
CA GLY A 334 -9.50 18.89 8.01
C GLY A 334 -9.03 17.43 8.03
N PRO A 335 -7.80 17.12 7.55
CA PRO A 335 -7.28 15.76 7.45
C PRO A 335 -7.28 14.95 8.75
N ALA A 336 -7.23 15.62 9.91
CA ALA A 336 -7.36 14.95 11.23
C ALA A 336 -8.71 14.25 11.41
N HIS A 337 -9.73 14.64 10.65
CA HIS A 337 -11.07 14.08 10.69
C HIS A 337 -11.30 12.89 9.74
N ASP A 338 -10.26 12.39 9.06
CA ASP A 338 -10.37 11.22 8.16
C ASP A 338 -10.32 9.88 8.88
N SER A 339 -10.18 9.91 10.19
CA SER A 339 -10.22 8.71 11.05
C SER A 339 -11.52 8.61 11.82
N ALA A 340 -11.85 7.39 12.29
CA ALA A 340 -13.02 7.16 13.15
C ALA A 340 -13.02 8.09 14.38
N THR A 341 -11.86 8.24 15.03
CA THR A 341 -11.70 9.14 16.19
C THR A 341 -11.84 10.61 15.81
N GLY A 342 -11.37 10.99 14.62
CA GLY A 342 -11.50 12.35 14.11
C GLY A 342 -12.96 12.72 13.82
N VAL A 343 -13.69 11.89 13.08
CA VAL A 343 -15.13 12.08 12.85
C VAL A 343 -15.90 12.06 14.17
N ALA A 344 -15.60 11.11 15.08
CA ALA A 344 -16.23 11.07 16.41
C ALA A 344 -16.03 12.37 17.19
N SER A 345 -14.84 12.95 17.13
CA SER A 345 -14.52 14.23 17.78
C SER A 345 -15.35 15.39 17.20
N ALA A 346 -15.50 15.44 15.87
CA ALA A 346 -16.32 16.46 15.21
C ALA A 346 -17.81 16.35 15.58
N LEU A 347 -18.34 15.12 15.52
CA LEU A 347 -19.74 14.86 15.91
C LEU A 347 -19.99 15.17 17.39
N ALA A 348 -19.09 14.76 18.29
CA ALA A 348 -19.18 15.05 19.72
C ALA A 348 -19.13 16.58 19.99
N ARG A 349 -18.26 17.31 19.27
CA ARG A 349 -18.21 18.78 19.37
C ARG A 349 -19.54 19.43 18.94
N ALA A 350 -20.12 18.97 17.83
CA ALA A 350 -21.43 19.44 17.37
C ALA A 350 -22.54 19.11 18.38
N PHE A 351 -22.55 17.89 18.93
CA PHE A 351 -23.53 17.45 19.94
C PHE A 351 -23.38 18.26 21.25
N ARG A 352 -22.17 18.46 21.76
CA ARG A 352 -21.92 19.22 22.99
C ARG A 352 -22.27 20.69 22.88
N SER A 353 -22.18 21.30 21.66
CA SER A 353 -22.54 22.69 21.42
C SER A 353 -24.05 22.91 21.29
N ALA A 354 -24.85 21.83 21.23
CA ALA A 354 -26.29 21.90 21.14
C ALA A 354 -26.93 22.31 22.48
N SER A 355 -28.14 22.85 22.41
CA SER A 355 -28.95 23.21 23.59
C SER A 355 -29.24 21.96 24.45
N HIS A 356 -29.62 22.18 25.70
CA HIS A 356 -30.05 21.10 26.59
C HIS A 356 -31.23 20.31 25.96
N ASP A 357 -32.23 21.00 25.38
CA ASP A 357 -33.40 20.37 24.81
C ASP A 357 -33.07 19.52 23.57
N GLU A 358 -32.18 20.00 22.70
CA GLU A 358 -31.72 19.20 21.54
C GLU A 358 -30.96 17.94 21.98
N ARG A 359 -30.07 18.03 22.99
CA ARG A 359 -29.38 16.86 23.54
C ARG A 359 -30.36 15.90 24.23
N MET A 360 -31.33 16.45 24.97
CA MET A 360 -32.38 15.65 25.58
C MET A 360 -33.22 14.91 24.54
N ALA A 361 -33.50 15.54 23.39
CA ALA A 361 -34.21 14.88 22.28
C ALA A 361 -33.41 13.69 21.73
N VAL A 362 -32.08 13.82 21.60
CA VAL A 362 -31.19 12.69 21.21
C VAL A 362 -31.25 11.55 22.24
N LEU A 363 -31.20 11.86 23.55
CA LEU A 363 -31.30 10.83 24.58
C LEU A 363 -32.65 10.11 24.53
N ARG A 364 -33.73 10.84 24.31
CA ARG A 364 -35.10 10.26 24.21
C ARG A 364 -35.32 9.44 22.94
N ALA A 365 -34.62 9.79 21.85
CA ALA A 365 -34.68 9.03 20.61
C ALA A 365 -33.86 7.72 20.69
N HIS A 366 -33.00 7.59 21.69
CA HIS A 366 -32.19 6.38 21.87
C HIS A 366 -33.09 5.19 22.29
N PRO A 367 -32.99 4.04 21.58
CA PRO A 367 -33.81 2.90 21.95
C PRO A 367 -33.50 2.45 23.39
N ASP A 368 -34.55 2.24 24.15
CA ASP A 368 -34.45 1.70 25.50
C ASP A 368 -33.82 0.28 25.45
N LEU A 369 -33.02 -0.04 26.46
CA LEU A 369 -32.31 -1.32 26.52
C LEU A 369 -33.31 -2.53 26.67
N ALA A 370 -34.42 -2.35 27.37
CA ALA A 370 -35.49 -3.34 27.49
C ALA A 370 -36.32 -3.47 26.20
N GLY A 371 -36.52 -2.37 25.47
CA GLY A 371 -37.15 -2.34 24.14
C GLY A 371 -36.31 -3.07 23.10
N LYS A 372 -35.01 -2.91 23.13
CA LYS A 372 -34.05 -3.68 22.25
C LYS A 372 -34.15 -5.18 22.53
N LEU A 373 -34.31 -5.59 23.79
CA LEU A 373 -34.48 -7.00 24.19
C LEU A 373 -35.84 -7.58 23.74
N ALA A 374 -36.88 -6.75 23.74
CA ALA A 374 -38.24 -7.15 23.30
C ALA A 374 -38.36 -7.16 21.76
N ALA A 375 -37.59 -6.32 21.07
CA ALA A 375 -37.61 -6.15 19.60
C ALA A 375 -36.61 -7.02 18.85
N ALA A 376 -36.03 -8.05 19.44
CA ALA A 376 -34.98 -8.90 18.84
C ALA A 376 -35.29 -9.50 17.45
N GLY A 377 -36.49 -9.26 16.91
CA GLY A 377 -36.88 -9.59 15.54
C GLY A 377 -36.97 -8.40 14.56
N ARG A 378 -36.65 -7.16 14.96
CA ARG A 378 -36.76 -5.95 14.10
C ARG A 378 -35.57 -5.02 14.12
N LEU A 379 -34.41 -5.48 14.61
CA LEU A 379 -33.22 -4.65 14.75
C LEU A 379 -32.43 -4.56 13.45
N THR A 380 -31.80 -3.39 13.21
CA THR A 380 -30.82 -3.21 12.14
C THR A 380 -29.60 -4.10 12.35
N ALA A 381 -28.87 -4.43 11.28
CA ALA A 381 -27.68 -5.28 11.33
C ALA A 381 -26.62 -4.77 12.33
N GLU A 382 -26.53 -3.45 12.53
CA GLU A 382 -25.60 -2.78 13.46
C GLU A 382 -25.96 -3.05 14.93
N SER A 383 -27.27 -3.03 15.28
CA SER A 383 -27.73 -3.33 16.62
C SER A 383 -27.58 -4.82 17.02
N THR A 384 -27.60 -5.72 16.03
CA THR A 384 -27.44 -7.17 16.26
C THR A 384 -25.99 -7.49 16.64
N ALA A 385 -25.00 -6.85 16.03
CA ALA A 385 -23.58 -7.02 16.36
C ALA A 385 -23.22 -6.45 17.75
N GLU A 386 -23.88 -5.36 18.17
CA GLU A 386 -23.69 -4.77 19.51
C GLU A 386 -24.22 -5.68 20.64
N GLN A 387 -25.27 -6.46 20.38
CA GLN A 387 -25.91 -7.33 21.40
C GLN A 387 -25.14 -8.64 21.66
N ALA A 388 -24.46 -9.18 20.67
CA ALA A 388 -23.72 -10.43 20.79
C ALA A 388 -22.55 -10.35 21.80
N GLY A 389 -22.01 -9.15 22.06
CA GLY A 389 -20.86 -8.95 22.93
C GLY A 389 -21.17 -9.09 24.45
N ALA A 390 -22.38 -8.78 24.88
CA ALA A 390 -22.74 -8.75 26.31
C ALA A 390 -23.69 -9.89 26.76
N ALA A 391 -23.92 -10.90 25.92
CA ALA A 391 -24.80 -12.05 26.16
C ALA A 391 -26.24 -11.65 26.57
N LEU A 392 -26.72 -10.48 26.13
CA LEU A 392 -28.07 -9.97 26.40
C LEU A 392 -29.14 -10.73 25.59
N ASP A 393 -28.73 -11.50 24.60
CA ASP A 393 -29.56 -12.43 23.82
C ASP A 393 -29.96 -13.69 24.60
N ARG A 394 -29.28 -13.99 25.71
CA ARG A 394 -29.43 -15.22 26.52
C ARG A 394 -30.03 -14.97 27.91
N LEU A 395 -30.72 -13.84 28.11
CA LEU A 395 -31.36 -13.52 29.39
C LEU A 395 -32.52 -14.49 29.70
N THR A 396 -32.58 -14.94 30.94
CA THR A 396 -33.75 -15.63 31.46
C THR A 396 -34.94 -14.69 31.58
N ASP A 397 -36.17 -15.20 31.69
CA ASP A 397 -37.36 -14.37 31.84
C ASP A 397 -37.33 -13.54 33.13
N ALA A 398 -36.74 -14.05 34.22
CA ALA A 398 -36.56 -13.31 35.46
C ALA A 398 -35.58 -12.12 35.29
N GLU A 399 -34.45 -12.33 34.63
CA GLU A 399 -33.48 -11.28 34.33
C GLU A 399 -34.07 -10.21 33.41
N ARG A 400 -34.82 -10.64 32.40
CA ARG A 400 -35.53 -9.74 31.50
C ARG A 400 -36.53 -8.85 32.23
N GLY A 401 -37.31 -9.42 33.15
CA GLY A 401 -38.23 -8.70 34.04
C GLY A 401 -37.50 -7.68 34.92
N GLN A 402 -36.33 -8.03 35.44
CA GLN A 402 -35.49 -7.12 36.23
C GLN A 402 -35.01 -5.91 35.39
N PHE A 403 -34.49 -6.13 34.17
CA PHE A 403 -34.09 -5.05 33.28
C PHE A 403 -35.26 -4.12 32.95
N GLN A 404 -36.45 -4.66 32.67
CA GLN A 404 -37.64 -3.87 32.38
C GLN A 404 -38.05 -3.00 33.57
N THR A 405 -38.04 -3.55 34.77
CA THR A 405 -38.38 -2.82 35.99
C THR A 405 -37.40 -1.67 36.27
N LEU A 406 -36.10 -1.96 36.16
CA LEU A 406 -35.06 -0.94 36.36
C LEU A 406 -35.12 0.17 35.30
N ASN A 407 -35.37 -0.18 34.05
CA ASN A 407 -35.49 0.82 33.01
C ASN A 407 -36.75 1.68 33.16
N ALA A 408 -37.88 1.12 33.56
CA ALA A 408 -39.10 1.87 33.87
C ALA A 408 -38.85 2.89 34.99
N ALA A 409 -38.26 2.46 36.11
CA ALA A 409 -37.92 3.32 37.24
C ALA A 409 -36.89 4.43 36.83
N TYR A 410 -35.95 4.10 35.97
CA TYR A 410 -34.96 5.05 35.46
C TYR A 410 -35.61 6.12 34.57
N MET A 411 -36.49 5.74 33.65
CA MET A 411 -37.23 6.65 32.78
C MET A 411 -38.16 7.55 33.58
N GLU A 412 -38.84 7.02 34.62
CA GLU A 412 -39.69 7.80 35.51
C GLU A 412 -38.89 8.90 36.21
N LYS A 413 -37.69 8.56 36.73
CA LYS A 413 -36.84 9.50 37.46
C LYS A 413 -36.16 10.54 36.56
N HIS A 414 -35.57 10.12 35.43
CA HIS A 414 -34.66 10.97 34.63
C HIS A 414 -35.30 11.50 33.37
N GLY A 415 -36.40 10.93 32.86
CA GLY A 415 -37.15 11.41 31.70
C GLY A 415 -36.55 11.02 30.35
N PHE A 416 -35.56 10.07 30.32
CA PHE A 416 -34.96 9.48 29.15
C PHE A 416 -34.56 8.02 29.45
N PRO A 417 -34.38 7.15 28.41
CA PRO A 417 -34.00 5.74 28.62
C PRO A 417 -32.59 5.59 29.19
N PHE A 418 -32.32 4.46 29.84
CA PHE A 418 -30.98 4.11 30.28
C PHE A 418 -30.08 3.81 29.09
N ILE A 419 -29.00 4.60 28.91
CA ILE A 419 -28.04 4.51 27.81
C ILE A 419 -26.69 4.05 28.34
N ILE A 420 -26.16 2.97 27.78
CA ILE A 420 -24.82 2.45 28.08
C ILE A 420 -24.19 1.82 26.81
N ALA A 421 -22.88 1.96 26.65
CA ALA A 421 -22.15 1.30 25.58
C ALA A 421 -22.04 -0.20 25.87
N VAL A 422 -22.98 -0.98 25.35
CA VAL A 422 -23.13 -2.43 25.61
C VAL A 422 -21.84 -3.19 25.28
N ARG A 423 -21.13 -2.80 24.23
CA ARG A 423 -19.85 -3.44 23.80
C ARG A 423 -18.72 -3.33 24.82
N ASP A 424 -18.76 -2.35 25.69
CA ASP A 424 -17.75 -2.15 26.74
C ASP A 424 -18.14 -2.83 28.08
N ASN A 425 -19.29 -3.52 28.11
CA ASN A 425 -19.90 -4.00 29.34
C ASN A 425 -20.32 -5.47 29.25
N THR A 426 -20.35 -6.14 30.39
CA THR A 426 -20.97 -7.42 30.55
C THR A 426 -22.39 -7.24 31.12
N ARG A 427 -23.25 -8.28 31.07
CA ARG A 427 -24.57 -8.27 31.67
C ARG A 427 -24.54 -7.78 33.13
N ASP A 428 -23.64 -8.33 33.94
CA ASP A 428 -23.55 -8.01 35.35
C ASP A 428 -23.08 -6.57 35.60
N SER A 429 -22.14 -6.05 34.79
CA SER A 429 -21.74 -4.66 34.90
C SER A 429 -22.85 -3.68 34.47
N ILE A 430 -23.69 -4.07 33.50
CA ILE A 430 -24.87 -3.28 33.12
C ILE A 430 -25.88 -3.21 34.27
N LEU A 431 -26.19 -4.32 34.91
CA LEU A 431 -27.11 -4.34 36.08
C LEU A 431 -26.54 -3.48 37.22
N GLN A 432 -25.26 -3.61 37.52
CA GLN A 432 -24.61 -2.78 38.54
C GLN A 432 -24.66 -1.29 38.18
N ALA A 433 -24.41 -0.95 36.90
CA ALA A 433 -24.52 0.41 36.41
C ALA A 433 -25.95 0.96 36.54
N PHE A 434 -27.00 0.16 36.27
CA PHE A 434 -28.38 0.56 36.51
C PHE A 434 -28.63 0.95 37.97
N HIS A 435 -28.25 0.09 38.92
CA HIS A 435 -28.45 0.36 40.37
C HIS A 435 -27.70 1.63 40.81
N THR A 436 -26.45 1.79 40.37
CA THR A 436 -25.64 2.95 40.73
C THR A 436 -26.19 4.24 40.11
N ARG A 437 -26.55 4.21 38.82
CA ARG A 437 -26.96 5.39 38.08
C ARG A 437 -28.42 5.80 38.39
N LEU A 438 -29.26 4.86 38.81
CA LEU A 438 -30.60 5.17 39.29
C LEU A 438 -30.57 6.05 40.57
N SER A 439 -29.50 5.97 41.39
CA SER A 439 -29.33 6.84 42.57
C SER A 439 -28.82 8.25 42.24
N ASN A 440 -28.26 8.50 41.05
CA ASN A 440 -27.71 9.77 40.64
C ASN A 440 -28.78 10.89 40.60
N GLU A 441 -28.35 12.11 40.83
CA GLU A 441 -29.16 13.29 40.51
C GLU A 441 -29.32 13.47 39.00
N THR A 442 -30.48 13.91 38.54
CA THR A 442 -30.81 14.00 37.11
C THR A 442 -29.82 14.81 36.28
N PRO A 443 -29.25 15.96 36.73
CA PRO A 443 -28.24 16.68 35.95
C PRO A 443 -26.96 15.89 35.77
N ALA A 444 -26.48 15.17 36.79
CA ALA A 444 -25.30 14.31 36.70
C ALA A 444 -25.54 13.13 35.76
N GLU A 445 -26.74 12.55 35.85
CA GLU A 445 -27.11 11.43 35.00
C GLU A 445 -27.29 11.82 33.51
N PHE A 446 -27.83 13.01 33.26
CA PHE A 446 -27.87 13.59 31.91
C PHE A 446 -26.46 13.70 31.28
N ALA A 447 -25.47 14.19 32.04
CA ALA A 447 -24.09 14.29 31.57
C ALA A 447 -23.51 12.88 31.30
N THR A 448 -23.78 11.92 32.14
CA THR A 448 -23.35 10.51 31.98
C THR A 448 -23.98 9.90 30.73
N ALA A 449 -25.30 10.08 30.54
CA ALA A 449 -25.98 9.57 29.35
C ALA A 449 -25.44 10.16 28.06
N CYS A 450 -25.16 11.49 28.02
CA CYS A 450 -24.50 12.12 26.88
C CYS A 450 -23.13 11.51 26.58
N ALA A 451 -22.32 11.26 27.60
CA ALA A 451 -21.00 10.62 27.43
C ALA A 451 -21.13 9.17 26.89
N GLN A 452 -22.16 8.44 27.29
CA GLN A 452 -22.41 7.09 26.73
C GLN A 452 -22.86 7.14 25.26
N VAL A 453 -23.68 8.11 24.87
CA VAL A 453 -24.04 8.31 23.44
C VAL A 453 -22.80 8.61 22.61
N GLU A 454 -21.91 9.48 23.07
CA GLU A 454 -20.63 9.77 22.39
C GLU A 454 -19.72 8.54 22.29
N ARG A 455 -19.72 7.68 23.33
CA ARG A 455 -18.96 6.43 23.30
C ARG A 455 -19.52 5.44 22.29
N ILE A 456 -20.85 5.29 22.23
CA ILE A 456 -21.53 4.46 21.23
C ILE A 456 -21.22 4.97 19.82
N ALA A 457 -21.29 6.27 19.60
CA ALA A 457 -20.97 6.90 18.34
C ALA A 457 -19.51 6.58 17.90
N THR A 458 -18.57 6.65 18.84
CA THR A 458 -17.15 6.30 18.57
C THR A 458 -16.98 4.83 18.17
N LEU A 459 -17.68 3.92 18.83
CA LEU A 459 -17.64 2.49 18.52
C LEU A 459 -18.22 2.18 17.13
N ARG A 460 -19.37 2.78 16.78
CA ARG A 460 -20.00 2.66 15.46
C ARG A 460 -19.08 3.18 14.34
N LEU A 461 -18.46 4.34 14.55
CA LEU A 461 -17.51 4.92 13.59
C LEU A 461 -16.25 4.06 13.44
N THR A 462 -15.78 3.43 14.52
CA THR A 462 -14.63 2.52 14.45
C THR A 462 -14.92 1.32 13.57
N ASP A 463 -16.15 0.81 13.56
CA ASP A 463 -16.53 -0.29 12.65
C ASP A 463 -16.76 0.18 11.22
N MET A 464 -17.35 1.35 11.05
CA MET A 464 -17.67 1.92 9.72
C MET A 464 -16.43 2.36 8.94
N LEU A 465 -15.36 2.76 9.63
CA LEU A 465 -14.14 3.33 9.01
C LEU A 465 -12.90 2.42 9.18
N LYS A 466 -13.11 1.11 9.43
CA LYS A 466 -12.06 0.08 9.38
C LYS A 466 -11.47 -0.09 7.99
#